data_0b05474b56499e83cc3b61f924d02d33
#
_entry.id   0b05474b56499e83cc3b61f924d02d33
#
_cell.length_a   1.000
_cell.length_b   1.000
_cell.length_c   1.000
_cell.angle_alpha   90.00
_cell.angle_beta   90.00
_cell.angle_gamma   90.00
#
_symmetry.space_group_name_H-M   'P 1'
#
loop_
_entity.id
_entity.type
_entity.pdbx_description
1 polymer ?
#
loop_
_entity_poly.entity_id
_entity_poly.type
_entity_poly.pdbx_seq_one_letter_code
_entity_poly.pdbx_strand_id
1 'polypeptide(L)'
;LAQRPVRTVMTVRNDVDMIDLDDDQETIRQRLMNSSYSRLPLVRGGRIDEPLGFVHKKEMLTALLAGVESNLEHMVRPTPNLLDSFSVLNALEQMRSQSTHIAFVVNEFGDFTGILTMTDILESIAGELPDASEIDSPDLVEEGEGVLVNAAMNLSHLRERIGFRAPVTDEYQTLGGLIVSMLDRLPMSGDEVVWGGWRLKVVRMQERRVTRVMMRRL
;
A
#
# COMPACT_ATOMS: atom_id res chain seq x y z
N LEU A 1 -5.81 -16.98 -12.33
CA LEU A 1 -5.33 -16.18 -11.21
C LEU A 1 -4.92 -17.05 -10.01
N ALA A 2 -5.76 -17.99 -9.55
CA ALA A 2 -5.49 -18.83 -8.37
C ALA A 2 -4.24 -19.74 -8.46
N GLN A 3 -3.72 -19.99 -9.65
CA GLN A 3 -2.52 -20.82 -9.88
C GLN A 3 -1.23 -19.99 -10.09
N ARG A 4 -1.29 -18.66 -9.99
CA ARG A 4 -0.08 -17.83 -10.09
C ARG A 4 0.88 -18.18 -8.96
N PRO A 5 2.17 -18.35 -9.23
CA PRO A 5 3.15 -18.60 -8.18
C PRO A 5 3.42 -17.34 -7.35
N VAL A 6 3.71 -17.52 -6.07
CA VAL A 6 4.00 -16.45 -5.09
C VAL A 6 5.08 -15.49 -5.60
N ARG A 7 6.14 -16.00 -6.25
CA ARG A 7 7.22 -15.17 -6.81
C ARG A 7 6.79 -14.09 -7.79
N THR A 8 5.56 -14.16 -8.35
CA THR A 8 5.04 -13.17 -9.30
C THR A 8 4.25 -12.03 -8.64
N VAL A 9 3.99 -12.14 -7.34
CA VAL A 9 3.18 -11.19 -6.58
C VAL A 9 3.85 -10.69 -5.30
N MET A 10 4.94 -11.33 -4.86
CA MET A 10 5.69 -10.97 -3.67
C MET A 10 6.49 -9.67 -3.86
N THR A 11 6.82 -9.01 -2.77
CA THR A 11 7.88 -7.99 -2.75
C THR A 11 9.23 -8.70 -2.74
N VAL A 12 10.06 -8.44 -3.74
CA VAL A 12 11.38 -9.07 -3.86
C VAL A 12 12.34 -8.55 -2.80
N ARG A 13 13.29 -9.38 -2.38
CA ARG A 13 14.24 -9.13 -1.29
C ARG A 13 14.89 -7.73 -1.32
N ASN A 14 15.29 -7.26 -2.49
CA ASN A 14 15.97 -5.97 -2.64
C ASN A 14 15.07 -4.75 -2.39
N ASP A 15 13.76 -4.93 -2.46
CA ASP A 15 12.75 -3.88 -2.27
C ASP A 15 12.10 -3.95 -0.88
N VAL A 16 12.55 -4.88 -0.03
CA VAL A 16 12.02 -5.05 1.33
C VAL A 16 12.72 -4.10 2.30
N ASP A 17 11.95 -3.20 2.92
CA ASP A 17 12.42 -2.41 4.05
C ASP A 17 12.64 -3.31 5.27
N MET A 18 13.86 -3.34 5.79
CA MET A 18 14.24 -4.14 6.96
C MET A 18 14.87 -3.27 8.04
N ILE A 19 14.76 -3.72 9.28
CA ILE A 19 15.44 -3.13 10.45
C ILE A 19 16.53 -4.09 10.89
N ASP A 20 17.75 -3.60 10.99
CA ASP A 20 18.86 -4.33 11.62
C ASP A 20 18.89 -4.00 13.11
N LEU A 21 18.84 -5.03 13.95
CA LEU A 21 18.88 -4.87 15.40
C LEU A 21 20.25 -4.41 15.93
N ASP A 22 21.30 -4.55 15.13
CA ASP A 22 22.66 -4.08 15.49
C ASP A 22 22.93 -2.63 15.04
N ASP A 23 21.98 -1.99 14.33
CA ASP A 23 22.03 -0.56 14.05
C ASP A 23 21.86 0.26 15.35
N ASP A 24 22.42 1.46 15.38
CA ASP A 24 22.17 2.39 16.47
C ASP A 24 20.70 2.86 16.50
N GLN A 25 20.24 3.28 17.68
CA GLN A 25 18.85 3.64 17.92
C GLN A 25 18.33 4.76 17.02
N GLU A 26 19.19 5.74 16.73
CA GLU A 26 18.77 6.85 15.88
C GLU A 26 18.56 6.37 14.44
N THR A 27 19.41 5.48 13.96
CA THR A 27 19.26 4.82 12.65
C THR A 27 17.98 4.00 12.58
N ILE A 28 17.72 3.18 13.61
CA ILE A 28 16.46 2.39 13.70
C ILE A 28 15.26 3.32 13.71
N ARG A 29 15.29 4.39 14.52
CA ARG A 29 14.20 5.37 14.62
C ARG A 29 13.94 6.04 13.27
N GLN A 30 14.99 6.48 12.58
CA GLN A 30 14.86 7.12 11.27
C GLN A 30 14.30 6.17 10.23
N ARG A 31 14.76 4.93 10.18
CA ARG A 31 14.20 3.90 9.27
C ARG A 31 12.71 3.66 9.54
N LEU A 32 12.34 3.51 10.81
CA LEU A 32 10.93 3.35 11.19
C LEU A 32 10.09 4.56 10.80
N MET A 33 10.58 5.79 10.99
CA MET A 33 9.82 6.99 10.63
C MET A 33 9.65 7.14 9.12
N ASN A 34 10.68 6.82 8.34
CA ASN A 34 10.68 7.00 6.89
C ASN A 34 9.97 5.86 6.14
N SER A 35 9.90 4.67 6.71
CA SER A 35 9.20 3.56 6.09
C SER A 35 7.70 3.82 6.01
N SER A 36 7.08 3.51 4.87
CA SER A 36 5.63 3.53 4.68
C SER A 36 4.92 2.28 5.19
N TYR A 37 5.68 1.24 5.54
CA TYR A 37 5.14 -0.06 5.90
C TYR A 37 4.80 -0.17 7.39
N SER A 38 3.71 -0.87 7.70
CA SER A 38 3.25 -1.11 9.08
C SER A 38 3.97 -2.28 9.76
N ARG A 39 4.56 -3.17 8.98
CA ARG A 39 5.30 -4.35 9.43
C ARG A 39 6.63 -4.40 8.73
N LEU A 40 7.69 -4.57 9.50
CA LEU A 40 9.06 -4.56 8.99
C LEU A 40 9.76 -5.84 9.43
N PRO A 41 10.38 -6.58 8.51
CA PRO A 41 11.26 -7.67 8.86
C PRO A 41 12.46 -7.17 9.66
N LEU A 42 12.91 -8.00 10.57
CA LEU A 42 14.08 -7.74 11.42
C LEU A 42 15.20 -8.68 11.04
N VAL A 43 16.38 -8.13 10.94
CA VAL A 43 17.62 -8.85 10.70
C VAL A 43 18.64 -8.52 11.79
N ARG A 44 19.79 -9.21 11.78
CA ARG A 44 20.92 -8.92 12.64
C ARG A 44 22.22 -9.01 11.86
N GLY A 45 23.10 -8.02 12.07
CA GLY A 45 24.45 -8.00 11.49
C GLY A 45 24.43 -7.94 9.96
N GLY A 46 23.47 -7.23 9.36
CA GLY A 46 23.33 -7.10 7.91
C GLY A 46 22.91 -8.37 7.18
N ARG A 47 22.50 -9.43 7.90
CA ARG A 47 22.13 -10.71 7.29
C ARG A 47 20.72 -10.66 6.73
N ILE A 48 20.57 -10.00 5.60
CA ILE A 48 19.27 -9.87 4.91
C ILE A 48 18.69 -11.22 4.44
N ASP A 49 19.52 -12.25 4.34
CA ASP A 49 19.12 -13.60 3.92
C ASP A 49 18.57 -14.46 5.07
N GLU A 50 18.71 -13.99 6.32
CA GLU A 50 18.27 -14.69 7.53
C GLU A 50 17.38 -13.79 8.40
N PRO A 51 16.20 -13.38 7.92
CA PRO A 51 15.33 -12.54 8.74
C PRO A 51 14.81 -13.30 9.96
N LEU A 52 14.88 -12.66 11.13
CA LEU A 52 14.48 -13.23 12.42
C LEU A 52 12.97 -13.36 12.59
N GLY A 53 12.22 -12.49 11.94
CA GLY A 53 10.79 -12.34 12.04
C GLY A 53 10.38 -10.93 11.66
N PHE A 54 9.18 -10.49 12.04
CA PHE A 54 8.74 -9.13 11.79
C PHE A 54 8.35 -8.41 13.09
N VAL A 55 8.31 -7.08 13.02
CA VAL A 55 7.82 -6.22 14.09
C VAL A 55 6.73 -5.28 13.56
N HIS A 56 5.80 -4.90 14.42
CA HIS A 56 4.87 -3.82 14.14
C HIS A 56 5.56 -2.46 14.36
N LYS A 57 5.64 -1.65 13.31
CA LYS A 57 6.22 -0.31 13.33
C LYS A 57 5.75 0.53 14.52
N LYS A 58 4.42 0.56 14.76
CA LYS A 58 3.84 1.33 15.86
C LYS A 58 4.33 0.87 17.24
N GLU A 59 4.38 -0.45 17.46
CA GLU A 59 4.83 -1.01 18.74
C GLU A 59 6.31 -0.66 18.98
N MET A 60 7.15 -0.82 17.96
CA MET A 60 8.58 -0.52 18.06
C MET A 60 8.84 0.96 18.27
N LEU A 61 8.17 1.85 17.55
CA LEU A 61 8.26 3.29 17.78
C LEU A 61 7.83 3.68 19.19
N THR A 62 6.74 3.09 19.69
CA THR A 62 6.28 3.35 21.06
C THR A 62 7.32 2.94 22.09
N ALA A 63 7.96 1.78 21.92
CA ALA A 63 9.00 1.30 22.81
C ALA A 63 10.23 2.22 22.81
N LEU A 64 10.69 2.66 21.63
CA LEU A 64 11.81 3.59 21.49
C LEU A 64 11.52 4.95 22.14
N LEU A 65 10.31 5.49 21.97
CA LEU A 65 9.90 6.75 22.58
C LEU A 65 9.76 6.66 24.11
N ALA A 66 9.44 5.48 24.63
CA ALA A 66 9.36 5.21 26.06
C ALA A 66 10.73 4.93 26.72
N GLY A 67 11.84 4.93 25.94
CA GLY A 67 13.19 4.61 26.42
C GLY A 67 13.35 3.15 26.84
N VAL A 68 12.48 2.26 26.37
CA VAL A 68 12.54 0.81 26.62
C VAL A 68 13.48 0.17 25.58
N GLU A 69 14.77 0.44 25.78
CA GLU A 69 15.83 0.08 24.81
C GLU A 69 16.20 -1.40 24.82
N SER A 70 16.03 -2.05 25.95
CA SER A 70 16.72 -3.31 26.22
C SER A 70 16.07 -4.55 25.62
N ASN A 71 15.00 -4.40 24.82
CA ASN A 71 14.22 -5.59 24.47
C ASN A 71 13.52 -5.57 23.11
N LEU A 72 14.07 -4.91 22.09
CA LEU A 72 13.50 -4.92 20.74
C LEU A 72 13.38 -6.35 20.16
N GLU A 73 14.29 -7.22 20.55
CA GLU A 73 14.28 -8.63 20.15
C GLU A 73 13.03 -9.39 20.63
N HIS A 74 12.50 -9.06 21.81
CA HIS A 74 11.27 -9.66 22.32
C HIS A 74 10.00 -9.20 21.59
N MET A 75 10.11 -8.16 20.78
CA MET A 75 9.00 -7.70 19.94
C MET A 75 8.93 -8.43 18.60
N VAL A 76 9.96 -9.25 18.30
CA VAL A 76 10.01 -10.05 17.06
C VAL A 76 8.90 -11.09 17.09
N ARG A 77 8.06 -11.06 16.07
CA ARG A 77 7.02 -12.04 15.87
C ARG A 77 7.46 -13.08 14.84
N PRO A 78 7.26 -14.35 15.12
CA PRO A 78 7.63 -15.43 14.18
C PRO A 78 6.85 -15.25 12.88
N THR A 79 7.50 -15.55 11.78
CA THR A 79 6.96 -15.40 10.43
C THR A 79 7.08 -16.74 9.70
N PRO A 80 6.01 -17.27 9.10
CA PRO A 80 6.08 -18.51 8.34
C PRO A 80 6.89 -18.31 7.05
N ASN A 81 7.57 -19.37 6.63
CA ASN A 81 8.22 -19.46 5.34
C ASN A 81 7.28 -20.10 4.33
N LEU A 82 7.18 -19.53 3.15
CA LEU A 82 6.44 -20.02 2.00
C LEU A 82 7.41 -20.27 0.85
N LEU A 83 7.23 -21.35 0.09
CA LEU A 83 7.99 -21.53 -1.14
C LEU A 83 7.52 -20.54 -2.21
N ASP A 84 8.45 -19.96 -2.93
CA ASP A 84 8.20 -19.00 -4.02
C ASP A 84 7.39 -19.62 -5.16
N SER A 85 7.47 -20.94 -5.33
CA SER A 85 6.72 -21.74 -6.29
C SER A 85 5.28 -22.06 -5.86
N PHE A 86 4.91 -21.82 -4.60
CA PHE A 86 3.53 -22.02 -4.14
C PHE A 86 2.56 -21.18 -4.94
N SER A 87 1.35 -21.70 -5.14
CA SER A 87 0.27 -20.88 -5.69
C SER A 87 -0.17 -19.82 -4.67
N VAL A 88 -0.60 -18.66 -5.16
CA VAL A 88 -1.14 -17.58 -4.32
C VAL A 88 -2.30 -18.08 -3.44
N LEU A 89 -3.12 -19.02 -3.94
CA LEU A 89 -4.20 -19.61 -3.17
C LEU A 89 -3.69 -20.46 -2.00
N ASN A 90 -2.69 -21.30 -2.24
CA ASN A 90 -2.08 -22.12 -1.17
C ASN A 90 -1.42 -21.22 -0.11
N ALA A 91 -0.76 -20.14 -0.55
CA ALA A 91 -0.18 -19.16 0.35
C ALA A 91 -1.26 -18.49 1.23
N LEU A 92 -2.39 -18.09 0.64
CA LEU A 92 -3.51 -17.52 1.37
C LEU A 92 -4.06 -18.48 2.44
N GLU A 93 -4.27 -19.75 2.09
CA GLU A 93 -4.76 -20.77 3.01
C GLU A 93 -3.79 -20.99 4.17
N GLN A 94 -2.49 -21.06 3.89
CA GLN A 94 -1.46 -21.24 4.92
C GLN A 94 -1.38 -20.01 5.84
N MET A 95 -1.36 -18.80 5.30
CA MET A 95 -1.34 -17.57 6.09
C MET A 95 -2.58 -17.42 6.97
N ARG A 96 -3.75 -17.77 6.45
CA ARG A 96 -5.01 -17.78 7.23
C ARG A 96 -4.99 -18.80 8.36
N SER A 97 -4.52 -20.03 8.10
CA SER A 97 -4.45 -21.08 9.13
C SER A 97 -3.53 -20.71 10.29
N GLN A 98 -2.50 -19.90 10.01
CA GLN A 98 -1.54 -19.41 11.01
C GLN A 98 -1.89 -18.01 11.55
N SER A 99 -3.02 -17.45 11.15
CA SER A 99 -3.46 -16.10 11.55
C SER A 99 -2.40 -15.02 11.35
N THR A 100 -1.61 -15.14 10.28
CA THR A 100 -0.55 -14.18 9.94
C THR A 100 -0.95 -13.32 8.74
N HIS A 101 -0.42 -12.09 8.70
CA HIS A 101 -0.64 -11.14 7.59
C HIS A 101 0.63 -10.92 6.75
N ILE A 102 1.74 -11.55 7.13
CA ILE A 102 3.03 -11.48 6.44
C ILE A 102 3.69 -12.86 6.48
N ALA A 103 4.34 -13.23 5.41
CA ALA A 103 5.14 -14.45 5.31
C ALA A 103 6.47 -14.16 4.62
N PHE A 104 7.52 -14.86 4.99
CA PHE A 104 8.77 -14.86 4.26
C PHE A 104 8.66 -15.81 3.07
N VAL A 105 9.24 -15.41 1.96
CA VAL A 105 9.29 -16.24 0.76
C VAL A 105 10.70 -16.76 0.58
N VAL A 106 10.81 -18.05 0.39
CA VAL A 106 12.08 -18.75 0.20
C VAL A 106 12.07 -19.58 -1.08
N ASN A 107 13.24 -19.76 -1.67
CA ASN A 107 13.39 -20.69 -2.78
C ASN A 107 13.49 -22.15 -2.29
N GLU A 108 13.69 -23.10 -3.21
CA GLU A 108 13.85 -24.53 -2.93
C GLU A 108 15.10 -24.88 -2.12
N PHE A 109 16.05 -23.97 -2.02
CA PHE A 109 17.27 -24.12 -1.22
C PHE A 109 17.12 -23.54 0.19
N GLY A 110 16.01 -22.86 0.46
CA GLY A 110 15.74 -22.18 1.73
C GLY A 110 16.26 -20.75 1.79
N ASP A 111 16.80 -20.21 0.69
CA ASP A 111 17.27 -18.83 0.66
C ASP A 111 16.09 -17.86 0.65
N PHE A 112 16.19 -16.78 1.42
CA PHE A 112 15.20 -15.73 1.47
C PHE A 112 15.15 -14.95 0.13
N THR A 113 13.99 -14.93 -0.51
CA THR A 113 13.76 -14.27 -1.80
C THR A 113 12.87 -13.03 -1.71
N GLY A 114 12.11 -12.87 -0.62
CA GLY A 114 11.23 -11.73 -0.42
C GLY A 114 10.18 -11.95 0.65
N ILE A 115 9.16 -11.10 0.65
CA ILE A 115 8.01 -11.19 1.54
C ILE A 115 6.71 -11.24 0.74
N LEU A 116 5.71 -11.88 1.33
CA LEU A 116 4.34 -11.87 0.83
C LEU A 116 3.43 -11.36 1.94
N THR A 117 2.59 -10.38 1.63
CA THR A 117 1.57 -9.88 2.55
C THR A 117 0.17 -10.29 2.11
N MET A 118 -0.80 -10.19 3.03
CA MET A 118 -2.21 -10.41 2.69
C MET A 118 -2.69 -9.39 1.65
N THR A 119 -2.14 -8.17 1.67
CA THR A 119 -2.44 -7.11 0.71
C THR A 119 -1.99 -7.51 -0.70
N ASP A 120 -0.77 -8.02 -0.87
CA ASP A 120 -0.26 -8.48 -2.18
C ASP A 120 -1.15 -9.58 -2.77
N ILE A 121 -1.62 -10.49 -1.91
CA ILE A 121 -2.56 -11.54 -2.32
C ILE A 121 -3.87 -10.94 -2.80
N LEU A 122 -4.47 -10.02 -2.03
CA LEU A 122 -5.73 -9.38 -2.38
C LEU A 122 -5.60 -8.56 -3.67
N GLU A 123 -4.52 -7.81 -3.83
CA GLU A 123 -4.22 -7.06 -5.05
C GLU A 123 -4.03 -7.97 -6.28
N SER A 124 -3.42 -9.13 -6.09
CA SER A 124 -3.25 -10.10 -7.17
C SER A 124 -4.58 -10.68 -7.70
N ILE A 125 -5.62 -10.66 -6.88
CA ILE A 125 -6.95 -11.22 -7.17
C ILE A 125 -7.91 -10.12 -7.63
N ALA A 126 -7.97 -9.01 -6.90
CA ALA A 126 -8.94 -7.93 -7.07
C ALA A 126 -8.45 -6.79 -7.99
N GLY A 127 -7.16 -6.80 -8.37
CA GLY A 127 -6.48 -5.63 -8.93
C GLY A 127 -5.98 -4.71 -7.79
N GLU A 128 -5.38 -3.59 -8.17
CA GLU A 128 -4.83 -2.63 -7.21
C GLU A 128 -5.90 -2.20 -6.18
N LEU A 129 -5.59 -2.45 -4.91
CA LEU A 129 -6.38 -1.95 -3.80
C LEU A 129 -5.95 -0.50 -3.49
N PRO A 130 -6.86 0.36 -3.05
CA PRO A 130 -6.48 1.67 -2.54
C PRO A 130 -5.50 1.52 -1.37
N ASP A 131 -4.41 2.28 -1.37
CA ASP A 131 -3.44 2.27 -0.28
C ASP A 131 -4.11 2.56 1.08
N ALA A 132 -3.60 1.95 2.15
CA ALA A 132 -4.11 2.20 3.52
C ALA A 132 -4.08 3.69 3.89
N SER A 133 -3.14 4.47 3.33
CA SER A 133 -3.11 5.93 3.46
C SER A 133 -4.24 6.64 2.70
N GLU A 134 -4.82 5.99 1.70
CA GLU A 134 -5.99 6.49 0.98
C GLU A 134 -7.29 6.14 1.71
N ILE A 135 -7.33 5.01 2.42
CA ILE A 135 -8.49 4.57 3.21
C ILE A 135 -8.70 5.46 4.43
N ASP A 136 -7.62 5.95 5.06
CA ASP A 136 -7.67 6.86 6.23
C ASP A 136 -7.82 8.34 5.85
N SER A 137 -7.70 8.69 4.56
CA SER A 137 -7.93 10.05 4.10
C SER A 137 -9.40 10.24 3.77
N PRO A 138 -10.08 11.27 4.28
CA PRO A 138 -11.48 11.49 3.95
C PRO A 138 -11.66 11.61 2.43
N ASP A 139 -12.65 10.89 1.91
CA ASP A 139 -12.97 10.85 0.48
C ASP A 139 -13.24 12.24 -0.12
N LEU A 140 -13.62 13.17 0.74
CA LEU A 140 -14.05 14.51 0.42
C LEU A 140 -13.59 15.45 1.52
N VAL A 141 -12.79 16.46 1.16
CA VAL A 141 -12.30 17.51 2.07
C VAL A 141 -12.61 18.87 1.43
N GLU A 142 -13.37 19.71 2.11
CA GLU A 142 -13.56 21.09 1.69
C GLU A 142 -12.25 21.87 1.85
N GLU A 143 -11.74 22.48 0.79
CA GLU A 143 -10.49 23.23 0.77
C GLU A 143 -10.66 24.54 -0.01
N GLY A 144 -10.80 25.63 0.73
CA GLY A 144 -11.07 26.96 0.17
C GLY A 144 -12.38 27.00 -0.62
N GLU A 145 -12.33 27.44 -1.89
CA GLU A 145 -13.48 27.49 -2.79
C GLU A 145 -13.74 26.18 -3.56
N GLY A 146 -13.12 25.09 -3.15
CA GLY A 146 -13.21 23.80 -3.83
C GLY A 146 -13.32 22.64 -2.88
N VAL A 147 -13.37 21.47 -3.47
CA VAL A 147 -13.43 20.20 -2.74
C VAL A 147 -12.30 19.30 -3.25
N LEU A 148 -11.43 18.89 -2.35
CA LEU A 148 -10.41 17.88 -2.64
C LEU A 148 -11.03 16.50 -2.52
N VAL A 149 -11.02 15.73 -3.61
CA VAL A 149 -11.71 14.46 -3.74
C VAL A 149 -10.74 13.32 -3.99
N ASN A 150 -10.98 12.17 -3.36
CA ASN A 150 -10.32 10.93 -3.71
C ASN A 150 -10.75 10.51 -5.11
N ALA A 151 -9.78 10.34 -6.02
CA ALA A 151 -10.06 10.00 -7.42
C ALA A 151 -10.66 8.60 -7.61
N ALA A 152 -10.51 7.71 -6.63
CA ALA A 152 -11.15 6.40 -6.61
C ALA A 152 -12.67 6.47 -6.29
N MET A 153 -13.16 7.65 -5.83
CA MET A 153 -14.58 7.82 -5.51
C MET A 153 -15.45 7.58 -6.74
N ASN A 154 -16.49 6.79 -6.52
CA ASN A 154 -17.47 6.47 -7.55
C ASN A 154 -18.30 7.72 -7.94
N LEU A 155 -18.54 7.87 -9.24
CA LEU A 155 -19.31 9.03 -9.79
C LEU A 155 -20.73 9.12 -9.24
N SER A 156 -21.36 8.00 -8.90
CA SER A 156 -22.68 7.99 -8.23
C SER A 156 -22.61 8.61 -6.84
N HIS A 157 -21.58 8.32 -6.04
CA HIS A 157 -21.39 8.93 -4.73
C HIS A 157 -21.09 10.43 -4.83
N LEU A 158 -20.30 10.85 -5.83
CA LEU A 158 -20.04 12.28 -6.08
C LEU A 158 -21.32 13.04 -6.44
N ARG A 159 -22.23 12.41 -7.18
CA ARG A 159 -23.54 12.98 -7.48
C ARG A 159 -24.36 13.21 -6.22
N GLU A 160 -24.37 12.24 -5.30
CA GLU A 160 -25.12 12.34 -4.04
C GLU A 160 -24.50 13.36 -3.08
N ARG A 161 -23.16 13.38 -2.97
CA ARG A 161 -22.44 14.19 -1.99
C ARG A 161 -22.32 15.67 -2.36
N ILE A 162 -21.99 15.96 -3.61
CA ILE A 162 -21.67 17.34 -4.07
C ILE A 162 -22.46 17.76 -5.32
N GLY A 163 -23.36 16.90 -5.81
CA GLY A 163 -24.19 17.20 -6.98
C GLY A 163 -23.40 17.13 -8.30
N PHE A 164 -22.21 16.52 -8.32
CA PHE A 164 -21.44 16.31 -9.54
C PHE A 164 -22.11 15.26 -10.43
N ARG A 165 -22.46 15.64 -11.66
CA ARG A 165 -23.16 14.77 -12.61
C ARG A 165 -22.24 14.39 -13.76
N ALA A 166 -21.85 13.13 -13.81
CA ALA A 166 -21.18 12.52 -14.94
C ALA A 166 -21.87 11.19 -15.29
N PRO A 167 -21.91 10.78 -16.57
CA PRO A 167 -22.41 9.47 -16.93
C PRO A 167 -21.49 8.39 -16.33
N VAL A 168 -22.10 7.34 -15.83
CA VAL A 168 -21.39 6.11 -15.47
C VAL A 168 -21.44 5.22 -16.72
N THR A 169 -20.28 4.78 -17.19
CA THR A 169 -20.13 3.95 -18.38
C THR A 169 -19.38 2.67 -18.04
N ASP A 170 -19.34 1.71 -18.96
CA ASP A 170 -18.50 0.51 -18.79
C ASP A 170 -17.01 0.84 -18.83
N GLU A 171 -16.61 1.98 -19.41
CA GLU A 171 -15.23 2.41 -19.52
C GLU A 171 -14.70 3.05 -18.22
N TYR A 172 -15.56 3.75 -17.46
CA TYR A 172 -15.18 4.39 -16.20
C TYR A 172 -16.37 4.51 -15.26
N GLN A 173 -16.08 4.31 -13.98
CA GLN A 173 -17.05 4.43 -12.89
C GLN A 173 -16.58 5.39 -11.79
N THR A 174 -15.30 5.80 -11.82
CA THR A 174 -14.65 6.65 -10.83
C THR A 174 -14.26 8.01 -11.40
N LEU A 175 -14.02 8.98 -10.53
CA LEU A 175 -13.55 10.32 -10.92
C LEU A 175 -12.22 10.26 -11.69
N GLY A 176 -11.28 9.43 -11.22
CA GLY A 176 -10.00 9.23 -11.89
C GLY A 176 -10.16 8.65 -13.29
N GLY A 177 -11.04 7.65 -13.44
CA GLY A 177 -11.36 7.04 -14.73
C GLY A 177 -11.98 8.03 -15.72
N LEU A 178 -12.89 8.90 -15.25
CA LEU A 178 -13.46 9.98 -16.06
C LEU A 178 -12.37 10.93 -16.58
N ILE A 179 -11.42 11.34 -15.72
CA ILE A 179 -10.33 12.25 -16.12
C ILE A 179 -9.43 11.59 -17.17
N VAL A 180 -9.08 10.32 -16.98
CA VAL A 180 -8.27 9.56 -17.96
C VAL A 180 -8.98 9.50 -19.30
N SER A 181 -10.27 9.15 -19.32
CA SER A 181 -11.09 9.08 -20.53
C SER A 181 -11.18 10.44 -21.24
N MET A 182 -11.30 11.56 -20.47
CA MET A 182 -11.37 12.90 -21.05
C MET A 182 -10.04 13.39 -21.64
N LEU A 183 -8.92 13.01 -21.06
CA LEU A 183 -7.59 13.43 -21.52
C LEU A 183 -7.07 12.59 -22.69
N ASP A 184 -7.62 11.39 -22.87
CA ASP A 184 -7.17 10.39 -23.86
C ASP A 184 -5.64 10.13 -23.80
N ARG A 185 -5.06 10.31 -22.61
CA ARG A 185 -3.64 10.07 -22.27
C ARG A 185 -3.47 9.85 -20.79
N LEU A 186 -2.29 9.40 -20.39
CA LEU A 186 -1.96 9.31 -18.97
C LEU A 186 -1.94 10.72 -18.35
N PRO A 187 -2.74 10.97 -17.29
CA PRO A 187 -2.74 12.25 -16.59
C PRO A 187 -1.40 12.55 -15.92
N MET A 188 -1.15 13.83 -15.68
CA MET A 188 -0.05 14.33 -14.85
C MET A 188 -0.60 15.26 -13.78
N SER A 189 0.14 15.42 -12.67
CA SER A 189 -0.20 16.42 -11.66
C SER A 189 -0.23 17.82 -12.28
N GLY A 190 -1.31 18.55 -12.04
CA GLY A 190 -1.56 19.86 -12.65
C GLY A 190 -2.49 19.83 -13.85
N ASP A 191 -2.78 18.68 -14.46
CA ASP A 191 -3.75 18.59 -15.56
C ASP A 191 -5.14 19.04 -15.09
N GLU A 192 -5.84 19.74 -15.97
CA GLU A 192 -7.17 20.24 -15.71
C GLU A 192 -8.14 19.82 -16.83
N VAL A 193 -9.33 19.41 -16.44
CA VAL A 193 -10.47 19.16 -17.34
C VAL A 193 -11.71 19.84 -16.81
N VAL A 194 -12.66 20.15 -17.70
CA VAL A 194 -13.92 20.79 -17.34
C VAL A 194 -15.06 19.86 -17.71
N TRP A 195 -15.95 19.58 -16.74
CA TRP A 195 -17.13 18.75 -16.94
C TRP A 195 -18.31 19.23 -16.12
N GLY A 196 -19.46 19.36 -16.77
CA GLY A 196 -20.75 19.62 -16.08
C GLY A 196 -20.77 20.85 -15.18
N GLY A 197 -20.06 21.93 -15.54
CA GLY A 197 -19.93 23.14 -14.73
C GLY A 197 -18.92 23.03 -13.59
N TRP A 198 -18.02 22.04 -13.66
CA TRP A 198 -16.95 21.84 -12.69
C TRP A 198 -15.59 21.85 -13.39
N ARG A 199 -14.61 22.46 -12.75
CA ARG A 199 -13.19 22.35 -13.08
C ARG A 199 -12.57 21.27 -12.20
N LEU A 200 -11.95 20.27 -12.82
CA LEU A 200 -11.31 19.14 -12.18
C LEU A 200 -9.81 19.27 -12.42
N LYS A 201 -9.05 19.48 -11.36
CA LYS A 201 -7.58 19.58 -11.43
C LYS A 201 -6.95 18.39 -10.74
N VAL A 202 -6.09 17.68 -11.43
CA VAL A 202 -5.27 16.59 -10.86
C VAL A 202 -4.26 17.20 -9.88
N VAL A 203 -4.40 16.91 -8.59
CA VAL A 203 -3.51 17.43 -7.54
C VAL A 203 -2.39 16.44 -7.24
N ARG A 204 -2.72 15.15 -7.18
CA ARG A 204 -1.74 14.11 -6.86
C ARG A 204 -1.90 12.91 -7.76
N MET A 205 -0.74 12.39 -8.18
CA MET A 205 -0.58 11.12 -8.85
C MET A 205 0.22 10.19 -7.96
N GLN A 206 -0.06 8.91 -8.05
CA GLN A 206 0.79 7.85 -7.52
C GLN A 206 1.06 6.88 -8.67
N GLU A 207 2.34 6.70 -9.00
CA GLU A 207 2.73 5.97 -10.20
C GLU A 207 1.99 6.45 -11.46
N ARG A 208 1.07 5.66 -11.97
CA ARG A 208 0.28 5.95 -13.19
C ARG A 208 -1.18 6.27 -12.88
N ARG A 209 -1.54 6.42 -11.61
CA ARG A 209 -2.92 6.59 -11.15
C ARG A 209 -3.16 7.98 -10.57
N VAL A 210 -4.28 8.58 -10.91
CA VAL A 210 -4.78 9.79 -10.23
C VAL A 210 -5.28 9.39 -8.84
N THR A 211 -4.78 10.06 -7.78
CA THR A 211 -5.20 9.78 -6.40
C THR A 211 -6.00 10.93 -5.78
N ARG A 212 -5.70 12.17 -6.14
CA ARG A 212 -6.41 13.35 -5.62
C ARG A 212 -6.75 14.34 -6.72
N VAL A 213 -7.97 14.83 -6.67
CA VAL A 213 -8.52 15.80 -7.63
C VAL A 213 -9.14 16.96 -6.87
N MET A 214 -8.74 18.18 -7.18
CA MET A 214 -9.41 19.40 -6.74
C MET A 214 -10.58 19.68 -7.66
N MET A 215 -11.78 19.77 -7.12
CA MET A 215 -13.00 20.08 -7.85
C MET A 215 -13.50 21.47 -7.45
N ARG A 216 -13.72 22.35 -8.42
CA ARG A 216 -14.29 23.69 -8.22
C ARG A 216 -15.47 23.91 -9.15
N ARG A 217 -16.51 24.54 -8.67
CA ARG A 217 -17.60 25.00 -9.54
C ARG A 217 -17.13 26.19 -10.37
N LEU A 218 -17.56 26.22 -11.63
CA LEU A 218 -17.32 27.33 -12.57
C LEU A 218 -18.39 28.40 -12.40
#